data_57933fec0bbc1686def5c476eb6fef5b
#
_entry.id   57933fec0bbc1686def5c476eb6fef5b
#
_cell.length_a   1.000
_cell.length_b   1.000
_cell.length_c   1.000
_cell.angle_alpha   90.00
_cell.angle_beta   90.00
_cell.angle_gamma   90.00
#
_symmetry.space_group_name_H-M   'P 1'
#
loop_
_entity.id
_entity.type
_entity.pdbx_description
1 polymer ?
#
loop_
_entity_poly.entity_id
_entity_poly.type
_entity_poly.pdbx_seq_one_letter_code
_entity_poly.pdbx_strand_id
1 'polypeptide(L)'
;MISTTSTRSQMEATPYEVAQAALIKWGAFMLSIYVIYLLVFPLTPTIYREDHVLEIEQMLRHGRKEFAKFYVLGLFGLFYAYWRVLRTVHSLSREDPEAAKSLRVWVLGVGILCAITLIGLYPITALDVVLYVVRARLWALYDASPMLAWPANYPQDPYIRFAGEYIKEPSPYGPLWELIAQIPIRLGILDIAGGVIAMKVITLISYIAMAVLIGWYARQETSRYRVSGLTAMTFFALNPLVLIQAIGNGHNDMVMLALITLGLVLWQRDRWAAAAFAITLAALIKISGLILMPLFGVAMLAAAPDWRTRILRGLGMASIFIFTAAAAYRVTGPFPEVFLGAQHALFDRWGYTPAYATLVVAEEIFQYEGAVKEVIANAAHLLFILYYVYLLIRVAQRKLTLIQAGFFAYLSQLLLGTTFRIWYPLWLIPFAALELNSRTYWRTFLFSITAELSILMYLIVWRWKLDTWDWGLNGPLKPYWHYWTVMTLTTAPWVFGIPLLGPLLLKWKNSRKFNTSLWL
;
A
#
# COMPACT_ATOMS: atom_id res chain seq x y z
N MET A 1 49.84 -47.27 23.65
CA MET A 1 49.38 -46.30 22.64
C MET A 1 47.88 -46.29 22.67
N ILE A 2 47.29 -45.30 23.36
CA ILE A 2 45.83 -45.14 23.42
C ILE A 2 45.51 -43.98 22.46
N SER A 3 44.93 -44.32 21.31
CA SER A 3 44.45 -43.36 20.33
C SER A 3 43.08 -42.82 20.79
N THR A 4 43.07 -41.62 21.34
CA THR A 4 41.84 -40.86 21.59
C THR A 4 41.48 -40.09 20.32
N THR A 5 40.72 -40.72 19.41
CA THR A 5 40.00 -39.98 18.35
C THR A 5 38.81 -39.27 18.96
N SER A 6 39.02 -37.98 19.30
CA SER A 6 37.94 -37.04 19.63
C SER A 6 37.16 -36.75 18.34
N THR A 7 36.10 -37.49 18.09
CA THR A 7 35.07 -37.11 17.13
C THR A 7 34.31 -35.92 17.70
N ARG A 8 34.72 -34.70 17.35
CA ARG A 8 33.85 -33.54 17.43
C ARG A 8 32.68 -33.80 16.46
N SER A 9 31.56 -34.27 16.98
CA SER A 9 30.28 -34.21 16.28
C SER A 9 30.02 -32.73 15.98
N GLN A 10 30.19 -32.33 14.75
CA GLN A 10 29.62 -31.05 14.29
C GLN A 10 28.10 -31.16 14.53
N MET A 11 27.58 -30.53 15.59
CA MET A 11 26.16 -30.39 15.79
C MET A 11 25.66 -29.58 14.60
N GLU A 12 24.93 -30.19 13.70
CA GLU A 12 24.24 -29.48 12.62
C GLU A 12 23.28 -28.50 13.24
N ALA A 13 23.33 -27.24 12.79
CA ALA A 13 22.45 -26.19 13.29
C ALA A 13 20.99 -26.58 13.05
N THR A 14 20.16 -26.42 14.07
CA THR A 14 18.72 -26.69 13.97
C THR A 14 18.05 -25.78 12.95
N PRO A 15 16.94 -26.19 12.32
CA PRO A 15 16.17 -25.33 11.40
C PRO A 15 15.79 -23.97 12.03
N TYR A 16 15.55 -23.95 13.34
CA TYR A 16 15.28 -22.71 14.08
C TYR A 16 16.50 -21.79 14.11
N GLU A 17 17.67 -22.28 14.47
CA GLU A 17 18.92 -21.49 14.51
C GLU A 17 19.28 -20.95 13.14
N VAL A 18 19.10 -21.73 12.08
CA VAL A 18 19.29 -21.29 10.70
C VAL A 18 18.34 -20.15 10.34
N ALA A 19 17.07 -20.27 10.71
CA ALA A 19 16.07 -19.24 10.42
C ALA A 19 16.29 -17.97 11.25
N GLN A 20 16.66 -18.11 12.51
CA GLN A 20 17.01 -16.97 13.39
C GLN A 20 18.26 -16.25 12.89
N ALA A 21 19.32 -16.97 12.55
CA ALA A 21 20.54 -16.38 12.00
C ALA A 21 20.29 -15.66 10.67
N ALA A 22 19.47 -16.25 9.80
CA ALA A 22 19.05 -15.60 8.55
C ALA A 22 18.26 -14.32 8.80
N LEU A 23 17.32 -14.33 9.75
CA LEU A 23 16.55 -13.15 10.12
C LEU A 23 17.44 -12.04 10.69
N ILE A 24 18.36 -12.36 11.59
CA ILE A 24 19.31 -11.39 12.14
C ILE A 24 20.20 -10.82 11.03
N LYS A 25 20.83 -11.68 10.22
CA LYS A 25 21.72 -11.26 9.12
C LYS A 25 21.04 -10.34 8.13
N TRP A 26 19.92 -10.80 7.57
CA TRP A 26 19.23 -10.05 6.51
C TRP A 26 18.41 -8.89 7.07
N GLY A 27 17.91 -9.02 8.31
CA GLY A 27 17.27 -7.91 9.02
C GLY A 27 18.26 -6.77 9.32
N ALA A 28 19.48 -7.10 9.77
CA ALA A 28 20.54 -6.11 9.96
C ALA A 28 20.96 -5.46 8.63
N PHE A 29 21.03 -6.23 7.55
CA PHE A 29 21.31 -5.70 6.23
C PHE A 29 20.20 -4.72 5.75
N MET A 30 18.92 -5.08 5.93
CA MET A 30 17.80 -4.16 5.63
C MET A 30 17.88 -2.90 6.47
N LEU A 31 18.11 -3.04 7.78
CA LEU A 31 18.25 -1.91 8.69
C LEU A 31 19.40 -0.99 8.27
N SER A 32 20.54 -1.53 7.85
CA SER A 32 21.69 -0.75 7.36
C SER A 32 21.31 0.09 6.13
N ILE A 33 20.55 -0.47 5.20
CA ILE A 33 20.07 0.29 4.03
C ILE A 33 19.12 1.41 4.46
N TYR A 34 18.17 1.14 5.39
CA TYR A 34 17.27 2.18 5.89
C TYR A 34 18.00 3.28 6.67
N VAL A 35 19.04 2.93 7.43
CA VAL A 35 19.93 3.92 8.08
C VAL A 35 20.64 4.78 7.03
N ILE A 36 21.15 4.17 5.96
CA ILE A 36 21.77 4.93 4.86
C ILE A 36 20.74 5.87 4.22
N TYR A 37 19.51 5.40 3.96
CA TYR A 37 18.45 6.26 3.44
C TYR A 37 18.14 7.44 4.39
N LEU A 38 18.06 7.17 5.70
CA LEU A 38 17.86 8.22 6.70
C LEU A 38 18.99 9.25 6.71
N LEU A 39 20.24 8.80 6.59
CA LEU A 39 21.41 9.70 6.57
C LEU A 39 21.47 10.55 5.28
N VAL A 40 21.00 9.99 4.16
CA VAL A 40 20.98 10.67 2.86
C VAL A 40 19.80 11.63 2.75
N PHE A 41 18.64 11.24 3.29
CA PHE A 41 17.36 11.98 3.20
C PHE A 41 16.76 12.22 4.60
N PRO A 42 17.45 12.91 5.52
CA PRO A 42 16.90 13.20 6.83
C PRO A 42 15.72 14.18 6.74
N LEU A 43 14.64 13.92 7.47
CA LEU A 43 13.41 14.72 7.41
C LEU A 43 13.65 16.18 7.77
N THR A 44 14.14 16.45 8.98
CA THR A 44 14.21 17.81 9.52
C THR A 44 15.09 18.74 8.70
N PRO A 45 16.36 18.40 8.39
CA PRO A 45 17.18 19.28 7.56
C PRO A 45 16.65 19.47 6.15
N THR A 46 15.99 18.45 5.59
CA THR A 46 15.50 18.51 4.21
C THR A 46 14.26 19.39 4.11
N ILE A 47 13.30 19.23 5.02
CA ILE A 47 12.03 19.95 4.93
C ILE A 47 12.16 21.48 5.20
N TYR A 48 13.16 21.87 6.00
CA TYR A 48 13.40 23.30 6.30
C TYR A 48 14.39 23.98 5.36
N ARG A 49 15.18 23.22 4.58
CA ARG A 49 16.13 23.80 3.62
C ARG A 49 15.45 24.35 2.39
N GLU A 50 14.36 23.73 1.99
CA GLU A 50 13.67 24.03 0.75
C GLU A 50 12.40 24.85 1.04
N ASP A 51 12.14 25.85 0.21
CA ASP A 51 10.94 26.69 0.33
C ASP A 51 9.65 25.97 -0.11
N HIS A 52 9.78 24.78 -0.69
CA HIS A 52 8.69 23.95 -1.16
C HIS A 52 9.04 22.48 -0.91
N VAL A 53 8.04 21.59 -1.00
CA VAL A 53 8.25 20.17 -0.84
C VAL A 53 8.91 19.60 -2.09
N LEU A 54 10.08 18.96 -1.91
CA LEU A 54 10.82 18.34 -3.00
C LEU A 54 10.31 16.93 -3.26
N GLU A 55 9.69 16.73 -4.41
CA GLU A 55 9.52 15.38 -4.95
C GLU A 55 10.84 14.82 -5.48
N ILE A 56 10.90 13.50 -5.65
CA ILE A 56 12.09 12.84 -6.20
C ILE A 56 12.53 13.44 -7.54
N GLU A 57 11.57 13.90 -8.34
CA GLU A 57 11.84 14.59 -9.61
C GLU A 57 12.68 15.84 -9.40
N GLN A 58 12.31 16.66 -8.43
CA GLN A 58 13.01 17.90 -8.12
C GLN A 58 14.39 17.65 -7.48
N MET A 59 14.49 16.58 -6.67
CA MET A 59 15.78 16.12 -6.15
C MET A 59 16.75 15.73 -7.28
N LEU A 60 16.21 15.12 -8.35
CA LEU A 60 16.99 14.76 -9.54
C LEU A 60 17.46 15.97 -10.33
N ARG A 61 16.64 17.03 -10.43
CA ARG A 61 17.00 18.28 -11.11
C ARG A 61 18.14 19.04 -10.43
N HIS A 62 18.19 19.03 -9.10
CA HIS A 62 19.13 19.84 -8.30
C HIS A 62 20.46 19.13 -7.96
N GLY A 63 20.98 18.30 -8.85
CA GLY A 63 22.32 17.70 -8.69
C GLY A 63 22.39 16.48 -7.76
N ARG A 64 21.26 16.04 -7.20
CA ARG A 64 21.18 14.86 -6.32
C ARG A 64 20.98 13.55 -7.09
N LYS A 65 21.34 13.50 -8.38
CA LYS A 65 21.18 12.33 -9.27
C LYS A 65 21.84 11.06 -8.71
N GLU A 66 22.99 11.23 -8.07
CA GLU A 66 23.74 10.09 -7.51
C GLU A 66 22.96 9.45 -6.34
N PHE A 67 22.29 10.26 -5.52
CA PHE A 67 21.46 9.73 -4.42
C PHE A 67 20.31 8.87 -4.90
N ALA A 68 19.70 9.20 -6.05
CA ALA A 68 18.66 8.39 -6.64
C ALA A 68 19.16 7.00 -7.09
N LYS A 69 20.40 6.91 -7.58
CA LYS A 69 21.05 5.63 -7.91
C LYS A 69 21.22 4.77 -6.66
N PHE A 70 21.70 5.37 -5.56
CA PHE A 70 21.82 4.67 -4.27
C PHE A 70 20.47 4.20 -3.74
N TYR A 71 19.43 5.01 -3.89
CA TYR A 71 18.07 4.61 -3.49
C TYR A 71 17.62 3.38 -4.27
N VAL A 72 17.73 3.38 -5.60
CA VAL A 72 17.36 2.23 -6.44
C VAL A 72 18.21 1.00 -6.14
N LEU A 73 19.53 1.16 -5.96
CA LEU A 73 20.41 0.04 -5.60
C LEU A 73 20.01 -0.57 -4.25
N GLY A 74 19.68 0.29 -3.29
CA GLY A 74 19.18 -0.14 -1.99
C GLY A 74 17.86 -0.91 -2.09
N LEU A 75 16.93 -0.50 -2.98
CA LEU A 75 15.69 -1.25 -3.22
C LEU A 75 15.97 -2.69 -3.66
N PHE A 76 16.89 -2.92 -4.59
CA PHE A 76 17.29 -4.28 -4.99
C PHE A 76 17.82 -5.08 -3.81
N GLY A 77 18.68 -4.47 -2.98
CA GLY A 77 19.21 -5.10 -1.77
C GLY A 77 18.10 -5.45 -0.77
N LEU A 78 17.16 -4.53 -0.53
CA LEU A 78 16.02 -4.71 0.37
C LEU A 78 15.12 -5.87 -0.08
N PHE A 79 14.72 -5.90 -1.36
CA PHE A 79 13.87 -6.99 -1.87
C PHE A 79 14.59 -8.33 -1.90
N TYR A 80 15.90 -8.34 -2.16
CA TYR A 80 16.71 -9.57 -2.07
C TYR A 80 16.77 -10.09 -0.63
N ALA A 81 17.07 -9.22 0.35
CA ALA A 81 17.10 -9.59 1.76
C ALA A 81 15.74 -10.09 2.26
N TYR A 82 14.68 -9.36 1.91
CA TYR A 82 13.30 -9.74 2.20
C TYR A 82 12.96 -11.15 1.66
N TRP A 83 13.28 -11.41 0.39
CA TRP A 83 13.08 -12.73 -0.21
C TRP A 83 13.86 -13.82 0.51
N ARG A 84 15.11 -13.55 0.92
CA ARG A 84 15.96 -14.51 1.67
C ARG A 84 15.34 -14.87 3.02
N VAL A 85 14.92 -13.85 3.81
CA VAL A 85 14.25 -14.09 5.09
C VAL A 85 12.96 -14.87 4.89
N LEU A 86 12.14 -14.43 3.95
CA LEU A 86 10.83 -15.04 3.71
C LEU A 86 10.95 -16.51 3.31
N ARG A 87 11.91 -16.85 2.46
CA ARG A 87 12.20 -18.24 2.06
C ARG A 87 12.61 -19.10 3.25
N THR A 88 13.53 -18.61 4.09
CA THR A 88 14.04 -19.38 5.24
C THR A 88 12.97 -19.56 6.32
N VAL A 89 12.20 -18.49 6.60
CA VAL A 89 11.08 -18.53 7.55
C VAL A 89 9.98 -19.50 7.08
N HIS A 90 9.71 -19.53 5.78
CA HIS A 90 8.72 -20.45 5.23
C HIS A 90 9.18 -21.92 5.36
N SER A 91 10.46 -22.22 5.12
CA SER A 91 11.02 -23.56 5.33
C SER A 91 10.84 -24.01 6.79
N LEU A 92 11.29 -23.17 7.75
CA LEU A 92 11.08 -23.45 9.17
C LEU A 92 9.61 -23.70 9.50
N SER A 93 8.70 -22.87 8.98
CA SER A 93 7.28 -23.01 9.26
C SER A 93 6.66 -24.33 8.79
N ARG A 94 7.29 -24.98 7.82
CA ARG A 94 6.88 -26.32 7.31
C ARG A 94 7.54 -27.45 8.07
N GLU A 95 8.79 -27.28 8.46
CA GLU A 95 9.62 -28.30 9.11
C GLU A 95 9.33 -28.39 10.60
N ASP A 96 9.20 -27.22 11.28
CA ASP A 96 8.92 -27.11 12.71
C ASP A 96 7.93 -25.96 13.00
N PRO A 97 6.61 -26.21 12.93
CA PRO A 97 5.59 -25.20 13.18
C PRO A 97 5.60 -24.63 14.60
N GLU A 98 6.04 -25.38 15.61
CA GLU A 98 6.09 -24.91 17.00
C GLU A 98 7.28 -23.96 17.20
N ALA A 99 8.47 -24.31 16.74
CA ALA A 99 9.62 -23.42 16.74
C ALA A 99 9.35 -22.12 15.94
N ALA A 100 8.58 -22.20 14.86
CA ALA A 100 8.17 -21.06 14.06
C ALA A 100 7.35 -20.03 14.86
N LYS A 101 6.58 -20.45 15.87
CA LYS A 101 5.79 -19.52 16.69
C LYS A 101 6.68 -18.58 17.51
N SER A 102 7.79 -19.06 18.03
CA SER A 102 8.71 -18.25 18.85
C SER A 102 9.45 -17.19 18.02
N LEU A 103 9.65 -17.43 16.71
CA LEU A 103 10.33 -16.49 15.84
C LEU A 103 9.48 -15.26 15.48
N ARG A 104 8.16 -15.27 15.75
CA ARG A 104 7.27 -14.11 15.48
C ARG A 104 7.72 -12.84 16.20
N VAL A 105 8.17 -12.96 17.43
CA VAL A 105 8.65 -11.81 18.22
C VAL A 105 9.89 -11.20 17.56
N TRP A 106 10.79 -12.02 17.04
CA TRP A 106 11.97 -11.55 16.32
C TRP A 106 11.63 -10.86 15.01
N VAL A 107 10.69 -11.40 14.23
CA VAL A 107 10.20 -10.76 12.99
C VAL A 107 9.57 -9.40 13.31
N LEU A 108 8.74 -9.34 14.36
CA LEU A 108 8.13 -8.09 14.80
C LEU A 108 9.20 -7.08 15.25
N GLY A 109 10.18 -7.53 16.05
CA GLY A 109 11.27 -6.68 16.52
C GLY A 109 12.10 -6.08 15.38
N VAL A 110 12.54 -6.89 14.42
CA VAL A 110 13.27 -6.42 13.23
C VAL A 110 12.41 -5.44 12.42
N GLY A 111 11.13 -5.77 12.20
CA GLY A 111 10.22 -4.89 11.48
C GLY A 111 10.03 -3.53 12.17
N ILE A 112 9.86 -3.52 13.50
CA ILE A 112 9.74 -2.29 14.29
C ILE A 112 11.03 -1.47 14.24
N LEU A 113 12.20 -2.08 14.35
CA LEU A 113 13.48 -1.36 14.25
C LEU A 113 13.63 -0.68 12.88
N CYS A 114 13.34 -1.39 11.80
CA CYS A 114 13.33 -0.82 10.46
C CYS A 114 12.31 0.33 10.34
N ALA A 115 11.10 0.15 10.87
CA ALA A 115 10.03 1.14 10.82
C ALA A 115 10.38 2.41 11.63
N ILE A 116 10.93 2.28 12.84
CA ILE A 116 11.36 3.42 13.67
C ILE A 116 12.44 4.23 12.93
N THR A 117 13.40 3.57 12.28
CA THR A 117 14.43 4.25 11.48
C THR A 117 13.80 5.11 10.37
N LEU A 118 12.72 4.64 9.76
CA LEU A 118 12.04 5.33 8.66
C LEU A 118 11.16 6.52 9.11
N ILE A 119 10.87 6.66 10.42
CA ILE A 119 10.13 7.83 10.92
C ILE A 119 10.88 9.13 10.63
N GLY A 120 12.20 9.14 10.82
CA GLY A 120 13.05 10.30 10.55
C GLY A 120 13.39 10.52 9.08
N LEU A 121 12.96 9.62 8.18
CA LEU A 121 13.21 9.74 6.74
C LEU A 121 12.31 10.80 6.12
N TYR A 122 12.87 11.63 5.23
CA TYR A 122 12.07 12.51 4.37
C TYR A 122 11.19 11.68 3.43
N PRO A 123 9.91 12.04 3.20
CA PRO A 123 9.02 11.29 2.31
C PRO A 123 9.47 11.46 0.85
N ILE A 124 10.24 10.47 0.34
CA ILE A 124 10.97 10.59 -0.93
C ILE A 124 10.06 10.45 -2.15
N THR A 125 9.09 9.55 -2.09
CA THR A 125 8.30 9.16 -3.26
C THR A 125 6.83 9.59 -3.19
N ALA A 126 6.43 10.26 -2.11
CA ALA A 126 5.08 10.79 -1.95
C ALA A 126 5.03 11.84 -0.82
N LEU A 127 4.33 12.93 -1.06
CA LEU A 127 4.26 14.08 -0.16
C LEU A 127 2.97 14.17 0.63
N ASP A 128 2.09 13.18 0.50
CA ASP A 128 0.78 13.15 1.14
C ASP A 128 0.85 13.43 2.64
N VAL A 129 1.87 12.90 3.33
CA VAL A 129 2.04 13.09 4.77
C VAL A 129 2.22 14.56 5.17
N VAL A 130 2.89 15.35 4.34
CA VAL A 130 3.07 16.78 4.57
C VAL A 130 1.74 17.49 4.38
N LEU A 131 0.99 17.10 3.36
CA LEU A 131 -0.33 17.67 3.08
C LEU A 131 -1.35 17.31 4.19
N TYR A 132 -1.23 16.14 4.83
CA TYR A 132 -2.03 15.82 6.01
C TYR A 132 -1.79 16.83 7.14
N VAL A 133 -0.54 17.20 7.40
CA VAL A 133 -0.20 18.19 8.42
C VAL A 133 -0.78 19.56 8.07
N VAL A 134 -0.60 20.03 6.82
CA VAL A 134 -1.16 21.32 6.38
C VAL A 134 -2.67 21.34 6.57
N ARG A 135 -3.39 20.31 6.13
CA ARG A 135 -4.85 20.21 6.26
C ARG A 135 -5.31 20.10 7.71
N ALA A 136 -4.60 19.31 8.53
CA ALA A 136 -4.88 19.20 9.96
C ALA A 136 -4.77 20.54 10.69
N ARG A 137 -3.82 21.41 10.28
CA ARG A 137 -3.67 22.76 10.82
C ARG A 137 -4.87 23.65 10.49
N LEU A 138 -5.46 23.53 9.29
CA LEU A 138 -6.66 24.28 8.92
C LEU A 138 -7.78 24.02 9.93
N TRP A 139 -7.97 22.78 10.29
CA TRP A 139 -9.04 22.43 11.24
C TRP A 139 -8.68 22.75 12.68
N ALA A 140 -7.47 22.41 13.11
CA ALA A 140 -7.07 22.56 14.50
C ALA A 140 -6.88 24.02 14.94
N LEU A 141 -6.41 24.90 14.03
CA LEU A 141 -6.04 26.28 14.36
C LEU A 141 -7.03 27.35 13.83
N TYR A 142 -7.74 27.04 12.74
CA TYR A 142 -8.65 27.99 12.09
C TYR A 142 -10.11 27.50 12.08
N ASP A 143 -10.39 26.37 12.73
CA ASP A 143 -11.71 25.72 12.78
C ASP A 143 -12.35 25.49 11.40
N ALA A 144 -11.52 25.30 10.39
CA ALA A 144 -11.92 25.14 9.00
C ALA A 144 -11.81 23.67 8.58
N SER A 145 -12.96 23.04 8.28
CA SER A 145 -12.99 21.66 7.82
C SER A 145 -12.13 21.48 6.56
N PRO A 146 -11.07 20.64 6.57
CA PRO A 146 -10.22 20.43 5.41
C PRO A 146 -10.94 19.70 4.27
N MET A 147 -12.10 19.13 4.52
CA MET A 147 -12.95 18.51 3.50
C MET A 147 -13.74 19.54 2.66
N LEU A 148 -13.82 20.79 3.11
CA LEU A 148 -14.51 21.90 2.45
C LEU A 148 -13.56 23.07 2.17
N ALA A 149 -12.60 23.30 3.05
CA ALA A 149 -11.66 24.42 2.95
C ALA A 149 -10.44 24.07 2.09
N TRP A 150 -9.98 25.05 1.33
CA TRP A 150 -8.76 24.95 0.54
C TRP A 150 -7.59 25.58 1.31
N PRO A 151 -6.40 24.99 1.29
CA PRO A 151 -5.22 25.61 1.90
C PRO A 151 -4.99 27.05 1.45
N ALA A 152 -5.21 27.37 0.17
CA ALA A 152 -5.03 28.71 -0.39
C ALA A 152 -5.86 29.81 0.30
N ASN A 153 -6.95 29.45 1.00
CA ASN A 153 -7.81 30.43 1.71
C ASN A 153 -7.21 30.90 3.05
N TYR A 154 -6.06 30.30 3.47
CA TYR A 154 -5.40 30.57 4.74
C TYR A 154 -3.94 31.00 4.56
N PRO A 155 -3.67 32.09 3.79
CA PRO A 155 -2.31 32.50 3.44
C PRO A 155 -1.47 32.92 4.67
N GLN A 156 -2.11 33.16 5.81
CA GLN A 156 -1.46 33.52 7.07
C GLN A 156 -0.79 32.29 7.75
N ASP A 157 -1.14 31.05 7.40
CA ASP A 157 -0.47 29.88 7.95
C ASP A 157 0.92 29.71 7.32
N PRO A 158 2.00 29.65 8.13
CA PRO A 158 3.37 29.65 7.63
C PRO A 158 3.72 28.41 6.78
N TYR A 159 2.91 27.35 6.89
CA TYR A 159 3.18 26.07 6.20
C TYR A 159 2.27 25.81 4.99
N ILE A 160 1.43 26.79 4.61
CA ILE A 160 0.50 26.59 3.49
C ILE A 160 1.23 26.32 2.16
N ARG A 161 2.44 26.87 1.99
CA ARG A 161 3.29 26.64 0.82
C ARG A 161 3.63 25.16 0.59
N PHE A 162 3.62 24.35 1.64
CA PHE A 162 3.87 22.92 1.55
C PHE A 162 2.69 22.12 0.98
N ALA A 163 1.54 22.74 0.73
CA ALA A 163 0.43 22.11 0.02
C ALA A 163 0.73 21.89 -1.48
N GLY A 164 1.73 22.60 -2.05
CA GLY A 164 2.17 22.43 -3.43
C GLY A 164 1.02 22.58 -4.44
N GLU A 165 0.91 21.64 -5.37
CA GLU A 165 -0.15 21.62 -6.39
C GLU A 165 -1.57 21.45 -5.81
N TYR A 166 -1.70 20.93 -4.58
CA TYR A 166 -2.98 20.69 -3.89
C TYR A 166 -3.47 21.90 -3.07
N ILE A 167 -2.85 23.06 -3.25
CA ILE A 167 -3.17 24.28 -2.48
C ILE A 167 -4.61 24.77 -2.69
N LYS A 168 -5.21 24.48 -3.85
CA LYS A 168 -6.58 24.85 -4.23
C LYS A 168 -7.56 23.67 -4.17
N GLU A 169 -7.23 22.61 -3.46
CA GLU A 169 -8.07 21.43 -3.37
C GLU A 169 -8.42 21.08 -1.93
N PRO A 170 -9.70 20.75 -1.64
CA PRO A 170 -10.09 20.20 -0.35
C PRO A 170 -9.48 18.79 -0.15
N SER A 171 -9.63 18.25 1.04
CA SER A 171 -9.16 16.90 1.33
C SER A 171 -9.99 15.83 0.61
N PRO A 172 -9.35 14.88 -0.11
CA PRO A 172 -10.03 13.74 -0.70
C PRO A 172 -10.18 12.56 0.29
N TYR A 173 -9.71 12.73 1.53
CA TYR A 173 -9.74 11.67 2.53
C TYR A 173 -11.06 11.64 3.30
N GLY A 174 -11.29 10.54 4.02
CA GLY A 174 -12.50 10.40 4.80
C GLY A 174 -12.48 11.19 6.11
N PRO A 175 -13.67 11.45 6.70
CA PRO A 175 -13.82 12.28 7.89
C PRO A 175 -13.07 11.74 9.11
N LEU A 176 -12.95 10.42 9.24
CA LEU A 176 -12.22 9.82 10.36
C LEU A 176 -10.71 10.08 10.26
N TRP A 177 -10.16 10.10 9.03
CA TRP A 177 -8.75 10.47 8.85
C TRP A 177 -8.50 11.92 9.29
N GLU A 178 -9.34 12.84 8.86
CA GLU A 178 -9.19 14.25 9.21
C GLU A 178 -9.34 14.49 10.73
N LEU A 179 -10.24 13.75 11.39
CA LEU A 179 -10.38 13.76 12.85
C LEU A 179 -9.11 13.26 13.56
N ILE A 180 -8.48 12.21 13.05
CA ILE A 180 -7.23 11.66 13.62
C ILE A 180 -6.06 12.61 13.35
N ALA A 181 -5.95 13.13 12.15
CA ALA A 181 -4.82 13.95 11.74
C ALA A 181 -4.69 15.27 12.54
N GLN A 182 -5.79 15.86 12.99
CA GLN A 182 -5.75 17.10 13.78
C GLN A 182 -5.28 16.89 15.23
N ILE A 183 -5.33 15.65 15.77
CA ILE A 183 -4.99 15.39 17.18
C ILE A 183 -3.58 15.87 17.55
N PRO A 184 -2.51 15.56 16.80
CA PRO A 184 -1.17 16.05 17.12
C PRO A 184 -1.08 17.58 17.19
N ILE A 185 -1.75 18.27 16.28
CA ILE A 185 -1.76 19.74 16.22
C ILE A 185 -2.47 20.31 17.45
N ARG A 186 -3.62 19.76 17.83
CA ARG A 186 -4.35 20.16 19.06
C ARG A 186 -3.58 19.86 20.35
N LEU A 187 -2.67 18.89 20.31
CA LEU A 187 -1.75 18.59 21.41
C LEU A 187 -0.49 19.48 21.43
N GLY A 188 -0.40 20.46 20.54
CA GLY A 188 0.69 21.45 20.53
C GLY A 188 1.86 21.15 19.61
N ILE A 189 1.77 20.12 18.76
CA ILE A 189 2.80 19.84 17.72
C ILE A 189 2.51 20.77 16.53
N LEU A 190 3.06 21.98 16.55
CA LEU A 190 2.72 23.03 15.61
C LEU A 190 3.67 23.15 14.42
N ASP A 191 4.89 22.60 14.51
CA ASP A 191 5.85 22.65 13.42
C ASP A 191 5.62 21.54 12.39
N ILE A 192 6.06 21.78 11.16
CA ILE A 192 5.79 20.87 10.02
C ILE A 192 6.51 19.53 10.18
N ALA A 193 7.76 19.50 10.66
CA ALA A 193 8.54 18.29 10.82
C ALA A 193 7.97 17.41 11.95
N GLY A 194 7.64 18.02 13.10
CA GLY A 194 6.97 17.35 14.21
C GLY A 194 5.61 16.79 13.81
N GLY A 195 4.84 17.56 13.02
CA GLY A 195 3.58 17.10 12.45
C GLY A 195 3.75 15.86 11.56
N VAL A 196 4.72 15.85 10.65
CA VAL A 196 5.05 14.70 9.81
C VAL A 196 5.46 13.48 10.64
N ILE A 197 6.31 13.67 11.68
CA ILE A 197 6.69 12.59 12.60
C ILE A 197 5.44 12.02 13.30
N ALA A 198 4.54 12.88 13.77
CA ALA A 198 3.32 12.44 14.44
C ALA A 198 2.42 11.61 13.51
N MET A 199 2.23 12.02 12.25
CA MET A 199 1.50 11.21 11.25
C MET A 199 2.16 9.85 11.03
N LYS A 200 3.48 9.80 10.92
CA LYS A 200 4.23 8.55 10.76
C LYS A 200 4.15 7.65 12.00
N VAL A 201 4.06 8.21 13.20
CA VAL A 201 3.81 7.45 14.43
C VAL A 201 2.41 6.82 14.40
N ILE A 202 1.39 7.51 13.91
CA ILE A 202 0.04 6.96 13.72
C ILE A 202 0.08 5.77 12.74
N THR A 203 0.81 5.88 11.64
CA THR A 203 0.98 4.78 10.68
C THR A 203 1.81 3.63 11.26
N LEU A 204 2.83 3.91 12.08
CA LEU A 204 3.62 2.90 12.81
C LEU A 204 2.75 2.09 13.78
N ILE A 205 1.88 2.74 14.56
CA ILE A 205 0.94 2.05 15.46
C ILE A 205 0.04 1.11 14.65
N SER A 206 -0.49 1.59 13.53
CA SER A 206 -1.33 0.79 12.63
C SER A 206 -0.57 -0.39 12.01
N TYR A 207 0.69 -0.19 11.62
CA TYR A 207 1.58 -1.23 11.12
C TYR A 207 1.83 -2.33 12.19
N ILE A 208 2.14 -1.95 13.43
CA ILE A 208 2.35 -2.91 14.53
C ILE A 208 1.06 -3.69 14.79
N ALA A 209 -0.09 -3.00 14.88
CA ALA A 209 -1.38 -3.64 15.08
C ALA A 209 -1.67 -4.66 13.97
N MET A 210 -1.45 -4.31 12.72
CA MET A 210 -1.66 -5.19 11.57
C MET A 210 -0.70 -6.39 11.59
N ALA A 211 0.58 -6.21 11.92
CA ALA A 211 1.55 -7.29 12.05
C ALA A 211 1.12 -8.30 13.13
N VAL A 212 0.66 -7.80 14.28
CA VAL A 212 0.13 -8.62 15.38
C VAL A 212 -1.14 -9.37 14.96
N LEU A 213 -2.10 -8.69 14.32
CA LEU A 213 -3.33 -9.31 13.83
C LEU A 213 -3.04 -10.47 12.85
N ILE A 214 -2.15 -10.25 11.87
CA ILE A 214 -1.76 -11.27 10.91
C ILE A 214 -1.01 -12.42 11.59
N GLY A 215 -0.05 -12.11 12.46
CA GLY A 215 0.83 -13.11 13.05
C GLY A 215 0.18 -14.00 14.10
N TRP A 216 -0.69 -13.45 14.95
CA TRP A 216 -1.24 -14.16 16.11
C TRP A 216 -2.73 -14.47 16.01
N TYR A 217 -3.52 -13.64 15.33
CA TYR A 217 -4.98 -13.73 15.40
C TYR A 217 -5.66 -14.23 14.13
N ALA A 218 -4.98 -14.20 12.97
CA ALA A 218 -5.56 -14.73 11.74
C ALA A 218 -5.69 -16.25 11.79
N ARG A 219 -6.84 -16.76 11.37
CA ARG A 219 -7.05 -18.19 11.11
C ARG A 219 -6.45 -18.52 9.74
N GLN A 220 -5.32 -19.20 9.74
CA GLN A 220 -4.63 -19.56 8.49
C GLN A 220 -4.84 -21.02 8.09
N GLU A 221 -5.63 -21.74 8.88
CA GLU A 221 -5.90 -23.18 8.69
C GLU A 221 -6.79 -23.50 7.48
N THR A 222 -7.53 -22.51 6.97
CA THR A 222 -8.42 -22.65 5.81
C THR A 222 -7.70 -22.66 4.47
N SER A 223 -6.45 -22.28 4.43
CA SER A 223 -5.64 -22.34 3.22
C SER A 223 -5.27 -23.79 2.90
N ARG A 224 -5.59 -24.24 1.69
CA ARG A 224 -5.17 -25.55 1.14
C ARG A 224 -3.64 -25.76 1.22
N TYR A 225 -2.89 -24.74 1.54
CA TYR A 225 -1.43 -24.65 1.62
C TYR A 225 -0.98 -24.22 3.00
N ARG A 226 -1.52 -24.68 4.10
CA ARG A 226 -1.09 -24.49 5.49
C ARG A 226 0.07 -23.47 5.65
N VAL A 227 -0.19 -22.18 5.44
CA VAL A 227 0.82 -21.15 5.66
C VAL A 227 0.76 -20.73 7.11
N SER A 228 1.90 -20.74 7.80
CA SER A 228 1.98 -20.37 9.20
C SER A 228 1.78 -18.85 9.39
N GLY A 229 1.30 -18.47 10.57
CA GLY A 229 1.23 -17.06 10.97
C GLY A 229 2.57 -16.33 10.89
N LEU A 230 3.67 -17.05 11.10
CA LEU A 230 5.01 -16.50 10.95
C LEU A 230 5.31 -16.08 9.50
N THR A 231 5.04 -16.96 8.52
CA THR A 231 5.28 -16.63 7.11
C THR A 231 4.41 -15.45 6.66
N ALA A 232 3.13 -15.44 7.04
CA ALA A 232 2.21 -14.35 6.73
C ALA A 232 2.64 -13.02 7.36
N MET A 233 3.07 -13.06 8.62
CA MET A 233 3.59 -11.90 9.33
C MET A 233 4.89 -11.39 8.68
N THR A 234 5.81 -12.28 8.32
CA THR A 234 7.05 -11.91 7.62
C THR A 234 6.75 -11.29 6.26
N PHE A 235 5.77 -11.86 5.53
CA PHE A 235 5.32 -11.35 4.24
C PHE A 235 4.81 -9.91 4.32
N PHE A 236 4.17 -9.53 5.41
CA PHE A 236 3.75 -8.16 5.67
C PHE A 236 4.86 -7.30 6.29
N ALA A 237 5.39 -7.73 7.45
CA ALA A 237 6.18 -6.86 8.31
C ALA A 237 7.55 -6.48 7.73
N LEU A 238 8.18 -7.36 6.95
CA LEU A 238 9.48 -7.09 6.35
C LEU A 238 9.39 -6.70 4.87
N ASN A 239 8.18 -6.50 4.34
CA ASN A 239 8.00 -6.08 2.95
C ASN A 239 8.53 -4.65 2.74
N PRO A 240 9.51 -4.42 1.85
CA PRO A 240 10.05 -3.08 1.62
C PRO A 240 8.99 -2.05 1.18
N LEU A 241 8.01 -2.44 0.35
CA LEU A 241 6.90 -1.56 -0.02
C LEU A 241 6.12 -1.09 1.21
N VAL A 242 5.81 -2.00 2.16
CA VAL A 242 5.11 -1.64 3.40
C VAL A 242 5.93 -0.65 4.21
N LEU A 243 7.20 -0.95 4.44
CA LEU A 243 8.07 -0.13 5.28
C LEU A 243 8.30 1.26 4.67
N ILE A 244 8.60 1.33 3.38
CA ILE A 244 8.86 2.60 2.70
C ILE A 244 7.58 3.41 2.54
N GLN A 245 6.52 2.82 2.00
CA GLN A 245 5.32 3.59 1.66
C GLN A 245 4.46 3.88 2.89
N ALA A 246 4.23 2.89 3.76
CA ALA A 246 3.39 3.13 4.93
C ALA A 246 4.09 3.95 6.02
N ILE A 247 5.39 3.75 6.26
CA ILE A 247 6.12 4.42 7.33
C ILE A 247 7.02 5.53 6.79
N GLY A 248 7.90 5.22 5.83
CA GLY A 248 8.82 6.19 5.25
C GLY A 248 8.09 7.38 4.63
N ASN A 249 7.03 7.15 3.87
CA ASN A 249 6.18 8.18 3.26
C ASN A 249 4.91 8.51 4.08
N GLY A 250 4.61 7.74 5.12
CA GLY A 250 3.52 8.05 6.06
C GLY A 250 2.11 7.95 5.49
N HIS A 251 1.84 7.03 4.55
CA HIS A 251 0.53 6.93 3.93
C HIS A 251 -0.57 6.46 4.89
N ASN A 252 -1.67 7.18 4.94
CA ASN A 252 -2.87 6.86 5.72
C ASN A 252 -3.56 5.56 5.29
N ASP A 253 -3.23 5.04 4.11
CA ASP A 253 -3.61 3.71 3.67
C ASP A 253 -3.31 2.64 4.73
N MET A 254 -2.23 2.80 5.50
CA MET A 254 -1.86 1.87 6.56
C MET A 254 -2.93 1.81 7.66
N VAL A 255 -3.52 2.94 8.03
CA VAL A 255 -4.60 3.01 9.02
C VAL A 255 -5.86 2.31 8.49
N MET A 256 -6.24 2.59 7.25
CA MET A 256 -7.35 1.93 6.57
C MET A 256 -7.14 0.40 6.51
N LEU A 257 -5.95 -0.04 6.12
CA LEU A 257 -5.63 -1.47 5.96
C LEU A 257 -5.55 -2.21 7.30
N ALA A 258 -5.10 -1.55 8.37
CA ALA A 258 -5.14 -2.11 9.72
C ALA A 258 -6.59 -2.36 10.16
N LEU A 259 -7.50 -1.43 9.90
CA LEU A 259 -8.94 -1.58 10.18
C LEU A 259 -9.59 -2.66 9.30
N ILE A 260 -9.24 -2.73 8.01
CA ILE A 260 -9.67 -3.83 7.13
C ILE A 260 -9.19 -5.17 7.68
N THR A 261 -7.90 -5.28 8.05
CA THR A 261 -7.31 -6.50 8.61
C THR A 261 -8.02 -6.91 9.90
N LEU A 262 -8.28 -5.94 10.79
CA LEU A 262 -9.07 -6.17 12.00
C LEU A 262 -10.47 -6.70 11.66
N GLY A 263 -11.16 -6.09 10.72
CA GLY A 263 -12.48 -6.53 10.26
C GLY A 263 -12.46 -7.96 9.71
N LEU A 264 -11.47 -8.30 8.89
CA LEU A 264 -11.31 -9.65 8.33
C LEU A 264 -10.99 -10.69 9.41
N VAL A 265 -10.12 -10.36 10.38
CA VAL A 265 -9.81 -11.25 11.52
C VAL A 265 -11.03 -11.44 12.43
N LEU A 266 -11.76 -10.38 12.72
CA LEU A 266 -13.01 -10.45 13.50
C LEU A 266 -14.07 -11.29 12.78
N TRP A 267 -14.20 -11.15 11.46
CA TRP A 267 -15.06 -11.98 10.62
C TRP A 267 -14.66 -13.46 10.69
N GLN A 268 -13.38 -13.79 10.56
CA GLN A 268 -12.90 -15.16 10.73
C GLN A 268 -13.19 -15.76 12.11
N ARG A 269 -13.42 -14.91 13.12
CA ARG A 269 -13.75 -15.29 14.49
C ARG A 269 -15.24 -15.19 14.82
N ASP A 270 -16.08 -15.12 13.80
CA ASP A 270 -17.54 -15.07 13.88
C ASP A 270 -18.08 -13.82 14.65
N ARG A 271 -17.28 -12.72 14.69
CA ARG A 271 -17.63 -11.44 15.31
C ARG A 271 -18.13 -10.43 14.26
N TRP A 272 -19.24 -10.77 13.59
CA TRP A 272 -19.72 -10.00 12.43
C TRP A 272 -20.00 -8.52 12.71
N ALA A 273 -20.59 -8.16 13.86
CA ALA A 273 -20.92 -6.77 14.18
C ALA A 273 -19.64 -5.91 14.40
N ALA A 274 -18.65 -6.44 15.12
CA ALA A 274 -17.37 -5.78 15.29
C ALA A 274 -16.58 -5.70 13.97
N ALA A 275 -16.71 -6.73 13.10
CA ALA A 275 -16.15 -6.70 11.75
C ALA A 275 -16.79 -5.60 10.89
N ALA A 276 -18.14 -5.48 10.92
CA ALA A 276 -18.88 -4.42 10.25
C ALA A 276 -18.42 -3.03 10.71
N PHE A 277 -18.26 -2.83 12.01
CA PHE A 277 -17.78 -1.57 12.58
C PHE A 277 -16.36 -1.23 12.11
N ALA A 278 -15.42 -2.19 12.19
CA ALA A 278 -14.04 -1.98 11.75
C ALA A 278 -13.95 -1.65 10.25
N ILE A 279 -14.73 -2.35 9.38
CA ILE A 279 -14.78 -2.09 7.94
C ILE A 279 -15.40 -0.71 7.66
N THR A 280 -16.42 -0.31 8.42
CA THR A 280 -17.02 1.04 8.33
C THR A 280 -15.98 2.11 8.68
N LEU A 281 -15.22 1.93 9.77
CA LEU A 281 -14.14 2.86 10.12
C LEU A 281 -13.07 2.95 9.02
N ALA A 282 -12.72 1.82 8.38
CA ALA A 282 -11.78 1.83 7.26
C ALA A 282 -12.29 2.67 6.08
N ALA A 283 -13.57 2.57 5.75
CA ALA A 283 -14.21 3.38 4.71
C ALA A 283 -14.23 4.88 5.05
N LEU A 284 -14.31 5.22 6.34
CA LEU A 284 -14.25 6.60 6.83
C LEU A 284 -12.81 7.16 6.94
N ILE A 285 -11.77 6.34 6.82
CA ILE A 285 -10.38 6.80 6.61
C ILE A 285 -10.17 7.18 5.14
N LYS A 286 -10.59 6.32 4.22
CA LYS A 286 -10.39 6.52 2.78
C LYS A 286 -11.48 5.82 1.98
N ILE A 287 -12.00 6.48 0.94
CA ILE A 287 -13.13 5.97 0.14
C ILE A 287 -12.85 4.59 -0.47
N SER A 288 -11.59 4.25 -0.75
CA SER A 288 -11.21 2.91 -1.21
C SER A 288 -11.56 1.79 -0.22
N GLY A 289 -11.74 2.10 1.06
CA GLY A 289 -12.26 1.16 2.06
C GLY A 289 -13.69 0.69 1.78
N LEU A 290 -14.50 1.49 1.05
CA LEU A 290 -15.86 1.12 0.65
C LEU A 290 -15.90 -0.11 -0.27
N ILE A 291 -14.82 -0.40 -0.99
CA ILE A 291 -14.75 -1.58 -1.89
C ILE A 291 -15.02 -2.88 -1.14
N LEU A 292 -14.62 -3.02 0.11
CA LEU A 292 -14.83 -4.24 0.86
C LEU A 292 -16.24 -4.35 1.46
N MET A 293 -16.93 -3.23 1.67
CA MET A 293 -18.19 -3.20 2.44
C MET A 293 -19.35 -4.01 1.80
N PRO A 294 -19.69 -3.86 0.50
CA PRO A 294 -20.73 -4.69 -0.11
C PRO A 294 -20.36 -6.18 -0.14
N LEU A 295 -19.07 -6.52 -0.39
CA LEU A 295 -18.59 -7.90 -0.34
C LEU A 295 -18.76 -8.51 1.05
N PHE A 296 -18.44 -7.75 2.10
CA PHE A 296 -18.66 -8.16 3.49
C PHE A 296 -20.15 -8.34 3.78
N GLY A 297 -20.99 -7.40 3.36
CA GLY A 297 -22.45 -7.49 3.52
C GLY A 297 -23.01 -8.76 2.91
N VAL A 298 -22.66 -9.06 1.66
CA VAL A 298 -23.07 -10.28 0.97
C VAL A 298 -22.55 -11.54 1.65
N ALA A 299 -21.28 -11.56 2.08
CA ALA A 299 -20.70 -12.68 2.81
C ALA A 299 -21.44 -12.95 4.13
N MET A 300 -21.77 -11.88 4.88
CA MET A 300 -22.49 -11.94 6.14
C MET A 300 -23.92 -12.46 5.97
N LEU A 301 -24.64 -11.97 4.96
CA LEU A 301 -26.00 -12.42 4.65
C LEU A 301 -26.01 -13.87 4.15
N ALA A 302 -25.04 -14.25 3.31
CA ALA A 302 -24.91 -15.63 2.84
C ALA A 302 -24.55 -16.61 3.97
N ALA A 303 -23.82 -16.19 5.00
CA ALA A 303 -23.47 -17.00 6.16
C ALA A 303 -24.62 -17.15 7.18
N ALA A 304 -25.68 -16.35 7.08
CA ALA A 304 -26.80 -16.44 8.00
C ALA A 304 -27.60 -17.74 7.80
N PRO A 305 -28.02 -18.43 8.89
CA PRO A 305 -28.69 -19.73 8.82
C PRO A 305 -30.13 -19.64 8.26
N ASP A 306 -30.82 -18.55 8.55
CA ASP A 306 -32.23 -18.35 8.19
C ASP A 306 -32.52 -16.91 7.75
N TRP A 307 -33.73 -16.67 7.22
CA TRP A 307 -34.10 -15.37 6.69
C TRP A 307 -34.26 -14.28 7.77
N ARG A 308 -34.68 -14.63 8.98
CA ARG A 308 -34.82 -13.69 10.09
C ARG A 308 -33.44 -13.17 10.51
N THR A 309 -32.47 -14.08 10.67
CA THR A 309 -31.10 -13.75 10.94
C THR A 309 -30.49 -12.88 9.81
N ARG A 310 -30.85 -13.13 8.55
CA ARG A 310 -30.41 -12.26 7.43
C ARG A 310 -30.90 -10.83 7.58
N ILE A 311 -32.19 -10.66 7.86
CA ILE A 311 -32.79 -9.33 8.04
C ILE A 311 -32.14 -8.63 9.24
N LEU A 312 -32.02 -9.30 10.39
CA LEU A 312 -31.44 -8.71 11.60
C LEU A 312 -29.96 -8.29 11.39
N ARG A 313 -29.17 -9.14 10.73
CA ARG A 313 -27.78 -8.80 10.40
C ARG A 313 -27.71 -7.66 9.39
N GLY A 314 -28.57 -7.65 8.38
CA GLY A 314 -28.66 -6.56 7.39
C GLY A 314 -29.01 -5.23 8.02
N LEU A 315 -30.04 -5.19 8.87
CA LEU A 315 -30.44 -4.00 9.62
C LEU A 315 -29.32 -3.55 10.58
N GLY A 316 -28.70 -4.50 11.30
CA GLY A 316 -27.58 -4.22 12.19
C GLY A 316 -26.38 -3.61 11.46
N MET A 317 -25.99 -4.15 10.31
CA MET A 317 -24.93 -3.60 9.50
C MET A 317 -25.27 -2.20 8.96
N ALA A 318 -26.49 -2.02 8.46
CA ALA A 318 -26.95 -0.71 7.97
C ALA A 318 -26.95 0.32 9.11
N SER A 319 -27.42 -0.06 10.30
CA SER A 319 -27.42 0.81 11.49
C SER A 319 -25.97 1.20 11.88
N ILE A 320 -25.05 0.22 11.97
CA ILE A 320 -23.64 0.48 12.27
C ILE A 320 -23.06 1.48 11.27
N PHE A 321 -23.28 1.26 9.97
CA PHE A 321 -22.78 2.14 8.92
C PHE A 321 -23.37 3.54 9.04
N ILE A 322 -24.71 3.65 9.07
CA ILE A 322 -25.41 4.94 9.07
C ILE A 322 -25.02 5.77 10.30
N PHE A 323 -25.09 5.19 11.51
CA PHE A 323 -24.80 5.94 12.73
C PHE A 323 -23.31 6.34 12.83
N THR A 324 -22.41 5.45 12.43
CA THR A 324 -20.96 5.77 12.47
C THR A 324 -20.61 6.82 11.42
N ALA A 325 -21.13 6.71 10.21
CA ALA A 325 -20.93 7.72 9.16
C ALA A 325 -21.57 9.06 9.56
N ALA A 326 -22.81 9.06 10.02
CA ALA A 326 -23.49 10.29 10.46
C ALA A 326 -22.72 10.99 11.59
N ALA A 327 -22.21 10.25 12.57
CA ALA A 327 -21.39 10.81 13.65
C ALA A 327 -20.11 11.45 13.12
N ALA A 328 -19.41 10.79 12.18
CA ALA A 328 -18.18 11.30 11.60
C ALA A 328 -18.42 12.55 10.70
N TYR A 329 -19.44 12.50 9.84
CA TYR A 329 -19.75 13.62 8.94
C TYR A 329 -20.36 14.83 9.65
N ARG A 330 -21.07 14.62 10.77
CA ARG A 330 -21.64 15.73 11.55
C ARG A 330 -20.61 16.81 11.93
N VAL A 331 -19.38 16.40 12.19
CA VAL A 331 -18.30 17.30 12.62
C VAL A 331 -17.43 17.82 11.48
N THR A 332 -17.48 17.18 10.31
CA THR A 332 -16.63 17.56 9.15
C THR A 332 -17.32 18.45 8.13
N GLY A 333 -18.66 18.50 8.12
CA GLY A 333 -19.47 19.31 7.22
C GLY A 333 -20.62 18.55 6.58
N PRO A 334 -21.47 19.21 5.79
CA PRO A 334 -22.60 18.60 5.11
C PRO A 334 -22.16 17.48 4.17
N PHE A 335 -22.74 16.30 4.35
CA PHE A 335 -22.38 15.09 3.59
C PHE A 335 -22.37 15.29 2.06
N PRO A 336 -23.40 15.90 1.42
CA PRO A 336 -23.41 16.03 -0.04
C PRO A 336 -22.22 16.84 -0.56
N GLU A 337 -21.88 17.96 0.07
CA GLU A 337 -20.80 18.86 -0.35
C GLU A 337 -19.43 18.21 -0.16
N VAL A 338 -19.22 17.56 0.99
CA VAL A 338 -17.99 16.83 1.30
C VAL A 338 -17.78 15.66 0.33
N PHE A 339 -18.85 14.92 0.03
CA PHE A 339 -18.78 13.77 -0.89
C PHE A 339 -18.47 14.23 -2.33
N LEU A 340 -19.10 15.27 -2.82
CA LEU A 340 -18.86 15.82 -4.15
C LEU A 340 -17.42 16.34 -4.28
N GLY A 341 -16.92 17.05 -3.27
CA GLY A 341 -15.53 17.52 -3.24
C GLY A 341 -14.52 16.38 -3.32
N ALA A 342 -14.71 15.33 -2.54
CA ALA A 342 -13.87 14.12 -2.58
C ALA A 342 -13.96 13.40 -3.92
N GLN A 343 -15.13 13.36 -4.54
CA GLN A 343 -15.35 12.72 -5.84
C GLN A 343 -14.54 13.41 -6.95
N HIS A 344 -14.61 14.74 -7.07
CA HIS A 344 -13.83 15.50 -8.06
C HIS A 344 -12.33 15.25 -7.91
N ALA A 345 -11.82 15.27 -6.68
CA ALA A 345 -10.39 15.02 -6.44
C ALA A 345 -9.91 13.61 -6.82
N LEU A 346 -10.80 12.62 -6.88
CA LEU A 346 -10.45 11.22 -7.13
C LEU A 346 -10.64 10.79 -8.60
N PHE A 347 -11.68 11.28 -9.28
CA PHE A 347 -12.05 10.78 -10.61
C PHE A 347 -11.42 11.54 -11.78
N ASP A 348 -10.94 12.78 -11.57
CA ASP A 348 -10.35 13.59 -12.64
C ASP A 348 -8.86 13.32 -12.88
N ARG A 349 -8.25 12.40 -12.10
CA ARG A 349 -6.81 12.12 -12.18
C ARG A 349 -6.53 10.88 -13.03
N TRP A 350 -5.53 11.03 -13.91
CA TRP A 350 -5.03 9.97 -14.76
C TRP A 350 -3.53 9.72 -14.50
N GLY A 351 -3.09 8.48 -14.59
CA GLY A 351 -1.67 8.19 -14.47
C GLY A 351 -1.33 6.69 -14.40
N TYR A 352 -0.45 6.26 -15.26
CA TYR A 352 0.31 4.99 -15.28
C TYR A 352 -0.49 3.69 -15.18
N THR A 353 -1.81 3.72 -15.40
CA THR A 353 -2.66 2.52 -15.45
C THR A 353 -2.73 1.92 -16.84
N PRO A 354 -3.19 0.66 -16.99
CA PRO A 354 -3.52 0.11 -18.31
C PRO A 354 -4.56 0.95 -19.06
N ALA A 355 -5.55 1.51 -18.36
CA ALA A 355 -6.54 2.42 -18.96
C ALA A 355 -5.89 3.70 -19.49
N TYR A 356 -4.97 4.30 -18.72
CA TYR A 356 -4.23 5.47 -19.18
C TYR A 356 -3.28 5.14 -20.35
N ALA A 357 -2.62 3.98 -20.32
CA ALA A 357 -1.81 3.53 -21.44
C ALA A 357 -2.65 3.37 -22.72
N THR A 358 -3.90 2.88 -22.60
CA THR A 358 -4.84 2.79 -23.74
C THR A 358 -5.21 4.18 -24.27
N LEU A 359 -5.46 5.14 -23.37
CA LEU A 359 -5.74 6.53 -23.74
C LEU A 359 -4.57 7.14 -24.54
N VAL A 360 -3.36 7.02 -24.00
CA VAL A 360 -2.14 7.53 -24.63
C VAL A 360 -1.92 6.90 -26.02
N VAL A 361 -2.15 5.60 -26.18
CA VAL A 361 -2.07 4.93 -27.48
C VAL A 361 -3.12 5.48 -28.45
N ALA A 362 -4.34 5.68 -27.99
CA ALA A 362 -5.42 6.18 -28.85
C ALA A 362 -5.17 7.62 -29.31
N GLU A 363 -4.80 8.50 -28.39
CA GLU A 363 -4.58 9.92 -28.67
C GLU A 363 -3.28 10.18 -29.45
N GLU A 364 -2.18 9.51 -29.07
CA GLU A 364 -0.86 9.82 -29.58
C GLU A 364 -0.47 9.00 -30.80
N ILE A 365 -0.76 7.70 -30.79
CA ILE A 365 -0.34 6.79 -31.87
C ILE A 365 -1.38 6.77 -32.99
N PHE A 366 -2.66 6.70 -32.61
CA PHE A 366 -3.75 6.68 -33.60
C PHE A 366 -4.31 8.07 -33.92
N GLN A 367 -3.82 9.12 -33.25
CA GLN A 367 -4.24 10.52 -33.46
C GLN A 367 -5.76 10.69 -33.45
N TYR A 368 -6.43 9.93 -32.58
CA TYR A 368 -7.87 9.97 -32.44
C TYR A 368 -8.30 11.19 -31.65
N GLU A 369 -8.98 12.11 -32.30
CA GLU A 369 -9.57 13.31 -31.70
C GLU A 369 -11.02 13.03 -31.28
N GLY A 370 -11.43 13.42 -30.07
CA GLY A 370 -12.80 13.29 -29.58
C GLY A 370 -12.91 12.87 -28.12
N ALA A 371 -14.07 12.36 -27.72
CA ALA A 371 -14.37 11.96 -26.32
C ALA A 371 -13.69 10.64 -25.89
N VAL A 372 -12.46 10.36 -26.38
CA VAL A 372 -11.74 9.11 -26.12
C VAL A 372 -11.49 8.89 -24.65
N LYS A 373 -11.11 9.96 -23.93
CA LYS A 373 -10.85 9.93 -22.50
C LYS A 373 -12.08 9.45 -21.73
N GLU A 374 -13.24 10.01 -22.03
CA GLU A 374 -14.51 9.64 -21.39
C GLU A 374 -14.94 8.21 -21.76
N VAL A 375 -14.78 7.82 -23.00
CA VAL A 375 -15.10 6.46 -23.48
C VAL A 375 -14.25 5.43 -22.75
N ILE A 376 -12.94 5.65 -22.65
CA ILE A 376 -12.02 4.72 -21.96
C ILE A 376 -12.32 4.68 -20.46
N ALA A 377 -12.55 5.84 -19.81
CA ALA A 377 -12.92 5.90 -18.40
C ALA A 377 -14.21 5.13 -18.12
N ASN A 378 -15.25 5.40 -18.91
CA ASN A 378 -16.55 4.75 -18.76
C ASN A 378 -16.48 3.24 -19.05
N ALA A 379 -15.71 2.82 -20.05
CA ALA A 379 -15.48 1.40 -20.33
C ALA A 379 -14.74 0.71 -19.17
N ALA A 380 -13.70 1.33 -18.62
CA ALA A 380 -12.96 0.80 -17.49
C ALA A 380 -13.83 0.70 -16.23
N HIS A 381 -14.63 1.73 -15.94
CA HIS A 381 -15.59 1.72 -14.83
C HIS A 381 -16.67 0.64 -15.02
N LEU A 382 -17.23 0.52 -16.21
CA LEU A 382 -18.23 -0.53 -16.52
C LEU A 382 -17.64 -1.93 -16.33
N LEU A 383 -16.42 -2.18 -16.83
CA LEU A 383 -15.73 -3.45 -16.63
C LEU A 383 -15.49 -3.73 -15.14
N PHE A 384 -15.09 -2.72 -14.36
CA PHE A 384 -14.94 -2.85 -12.92
C PHE A 384 -16.27 -3.22 -12.26
N ILE A 385 -17.37 -2.53 -12.58
CA ILE A 385 -18.69 -2.80 -12.01
C ILE A 385 -19.16 -4.22 -12.36
N LEU A 386 -19.05 -4.64 -13.61
CA LEU A 386 -19.44 -5.98 -14.05
C LEU A 386 -18.63 -7.07 -13.34
N TYR A 387 -17.32 -6.87 -13.23
CA TYR A 387 -16.47 -7.82 -12.51
C TYR A 387 -16.76 -7.81 -11.01
N TYR A 388 -17.03 -6.65 -10.42
CA TYR A 388 -17.39 -6.54 -9.01
C TYR A 388 -18.73 -7.23 -8.70
N VAL A 389 -19.75 -7.07 -9.56
CA VAL A 389 -21.02 -7.82 -9.47
C VAL A 389 -20.78 -9.32 -9.57
N TYR A 390 -19.92 -9.76 -10.49
CA TYR A 390 -19.51 -11.16 -10.55
C TYR A 390 -18.90 -11.63 -9.21
N LEU A 391 -18.03 -10.85 -8.57
CA LEU A 391 -17.46 -11.19 -7.26
C LEU A 391 -18.56 -11.30 -6.18
N LEU A 392 -19.51 -10.36 -6.14
CA LEU A 392 -20.66 -10.42 -5.22
C LEU A 392 -21.46 -11.71 -5.39
N ILE A 393 -21.75 -12.10 -6.63
CA ILE A 393 -22.47 -13.36 -6.94
C ILE A 393 -21.67 -14.57 -6.45
N ARG A 394 -20.35 -14.59 -6.66
CA ARG A 394 -19.48 -15.70 -6.24
C ARG A 394 -19.39 -15.81 -4.71
N VAL A 395 -19.39 -14.68 -4.01
CA VAL A 395 -19.46 -14.63 -2.53
C VAL A 395 -20.82 -15.12 -2.05
N ALA A 396 -21.92 -14.65 -2.66
CA ALA A 396 -23.29 -15.10 -2.34
C ALA A 396 -23.45 -16.61 -2.51
N GLN A 397 -22.84 -17.19 -3.55
CA GLN A 397 -22.79 -18.63 -3.81
C GLN A 397 -21.79 -19.39 -2.91
N ARG A 398 -21.07 -18.72 -2.02
CA ARG A 398 -20.00 -19.29 -1.17
C ARG A 398 -18.88 -19.97 -1.97
N LYS A 399 -18.68 -19.57 -3.23
CA LYS A 399 -17.60 -20.07 -4.11
C LYS A 399 -16.30 -19.29 -3.98
N LEU A 400 -16.35 -18.09 -3.40
CA LEU A 400 -15.21 -17.29 -2.98
C LEU A 400 -15.36 -16.92 -1.51
N THR A 401 -14.25 -16.92 -0.78
CA THR A 401 -14.19 -16.33 0.55
C THR A 401 -14.22 -14.80 0.46
N LEU A 402 -14.56 -14.12 1.55
CA LEU A 402 -14.49 -12.66 1.63
C LEU A 402 -13.06 -12.15 1.34
N ILE A 403 -12.03 -12.88 1.82
CA ILE A 403 -10.63 -12.53 1.64
C ILE A 403 -10.25 -12.62 0.15
N GLN A 404 -10.62 -13.71 -0.52
CA GLN A 404 -10.38 -13.89 -1.96
C GLN A 404 -11.10 -12.83 -2.78
N ALA A 405 -12.37 -12.59 -2.49
CA ALA A 405 -13.15 -11.58 -3.20
C ALA A 405 -12.59 -10.16 -2.98
N GLY A 406 -12.18 -9.83 -1.75
CA GLY A 406 -11.49 -8.57 -1.44
C GLY A 406 -10.19 -8.42 -2.23
N PHE A 407 -9.35 -9.45 -2.27
CA PHE A 407 -8.12 -9.44 -3.08
C PHE A 407 -8.41 -9.12 -4.55
N PHE A 408 -9.36 -9.81 -5.16
CA PHE A 408 -9.70 -9.62 -6.57
C PHE A 408 -10.38 -8.28 -6.84
N ALA A 409 -11.17 -7.76 -5.90
CA ALA A 409 -11.79 -6.44 -6.02
C ALA A 409 -10.74 -5.33 -6.02
N TYR A 410 -9.79 -5.35 -5.07
CA TYR A 410 -8.69 -4.38 -5.06
C TYR A 410 -7.74 -4.56 -6.24
N LEU A 411 -7.46 -5.79 -6.65
CA LEU A 411 -6.67 -6.05 -7.87
C LEU A 411 -7.35 -5.47 -9.11
N SER A 412 -8.66 -5.66 -9.26
CA SER A 412 -9.40 -5.09 -10.39
C SER A 412 -9.44 -3.56 -10.34
N GLN A 413 -9.50 -2.96 -9.15
CA GLN A 413 -9.38 -1.50 -8.99
C GLN A 413 -8.01 -0.98 -9.43
N LEU A 414 -6.92 -1.71 -9.14
CA LEU A 414 -5.58 -1.34 -9.62
C LEU A 414 -5.47 -1.42 -11.15
N LEU A 415 -6.15 -2.38 -11.77
CA LEU A 415 -6.07 -2.61 -13.21
C LEU A 415 -6.99 -1.69 -14.03
N LEU A 416 -8.18 -1.42 -13.52
CA LEU A 416 -9.25 -0.71 -14.21
C LEU A 416 -9.44 0.73 -13.70
N GLY A 417 -8.75 1.12 -12.64
CA GLY A 417 -8.72 2.51 -12.18
C GLY A 417 -8.04 3.43 -13.19
N THR A 418 -8.40 4.70 -13.19
CA THR A 418 -7.76 5.71 -14.05
C THR A 418 -6.41 6.18 -13.52
N THR A 419 -6.16 6.00 -12.23
CA THR A 419 -4.93 6.44 -11.55
C THR A 419 -4.25 5.29 -10.83
N PHE A 420 -2.94 5.18 -10.99
CA PHE A 420 -2.06 4.31 -10.20
C PHE A 420 -1.08 5.17 -9.41
N ARG A 421 -0.82 4.74 -8.16
CA ARG A 421 0.23 5.28 -7.30
C ARG A 421 1.11 4.15 -6.78
N ILE A 422 2.39 4.43 -6.56
CA ILE A 422 3.39 3.42 -6.14
C ILE A 422 2.94 2.63 -4.89
N TRP A 423 2.21 3.26 -3.98
CA TRP A 423 1.73 2.63 -2.74
C TRP A 423 0.41 1.84 -2.88
N TYR A 424 -0.30 1.91 -3.98
CA TYR A 424 -1.58 1.20 -4.12
C TYR A 424 -1.48 -0.33 -3.98
N PRO A 425 -0.38 -1.01 -4.36
CA PRO A 425 -0.24 -2.45 -4.10
C PRO A 425 -0.27 -2.83 -2.61
N LEU A 426 -0.12 -1.88 -1.67
CA LEU A 426 -0.39 -2.09 -0.24
C LEU A 426 -1.78 -2.68 -0.01
N TRP A 427 -2.77 -2.30 -0.82
CA TRP A 427 -4.16 -2.77 -0.68
C TRP A 427 -4.31 -4.28 -0.88
N LEU A 428 -3.39 -4.93 -1.58
CA LEU A 428 -3.41 -6.38 -1.82
C LEU A 428 -2.83 -7.18 -0.64
N ILE A 429 -1.95 -6.56 0.15
CA ILE A 429 -1.12 -7.25 1.14
C ILE A 429 -1.94 -7.91 2.27
N PRO A 430 -2.95 -7.26 2.90
CA PRO A 430 -3.72 -7.91 3.97
C PRO A 430 -4.42 -9.18 3.49
N PHE A 431 -4.99 -9.15 2.30
CA PHE A 431 -5.69 -10.31 1.73
C PHE A 431 -4.72 -11.43 1.37
N ALA A 432 -3.58 -11.09 0.74
CA ALA A 432 -2.55 -12.06 0.42
C ALA A 432 -1.92 -12.66 1.69
N ALA A 433 -1.71 -11.87 2.74
CA ALA A 433 -1.16 -12.33 4.00
C ALA A 433 -2.13 -13.24 4.78
N LEU A 434 -3.43 -12.92 4.79
CA LEU A 434 -4.43 -13.70 5.50
C LEU A 434 -4.81 -15.01 4.81
N GLU A 435 -4.71 -15.07 3.50
CA GLU A 435 -5.01 -16.26 2.69
C GLU A 435 -3.93 -16.48 1.63
N LEU A 436 -2.72 -16.79 2.09
CA LEU A 436 -1.59 -17.06 1.20
C LEU A 436 -1.85 -18.31 0.35
N ASN A 437 -1.94 -18.09 -0.93
CA ASN A 437 -1.84 -19.13 -1.94
C ASN A 437 -0.80 -18.70 -2.99
N SER A 438 -0.28 -19.64 -3.75
CA SER A 438 0.82 -19.37 -4.68
C SER A 438 0.54 -18.23 -5.67
N ARG A 439 -0.71 -18.03 -6.07
CA ARG A 439 -1.08 -16.98 -7.04
C ARG A 439 -1.16 -15.60 -6.41
N THR A 440 -1.84 -15.48 -5.25
CA THR A 440 -1.97 -14.19 -4.55
C THR A 440 -0.63 -13.75 -3.99
N TYR A 441 0.15 -14.70 -3.45
CA TYR A 441 1.50 -14.47 -2.96
C TYR A 441 2.40 -13.86 -4.04
N TRP A 442 2.61 -14.58 -5.17
CA TRP A 442 3.52 -14.13 -6.21
C TRP A 442 3.07 -12.84 -6.87
N ARG A 443 1.78 -12.66 -7.09
CA ARG A 443 1.27 -11.39 -7.62
C ARG A 443 1.57 -10.23 -6.70
N THR A 444 1.26 -10.35 -5.42
CA THR A 444 1.49 -9.27 -4.45
C THR A 444 2.98 -9.01 -4.25
N PHE A 445 3.80 -10.07 -4.17
CA PHE A 445 5.24 -9.94 -4.09
C PHE A 445 5.82 -9.20 -5.31
N LEU A 446 5.42 -9.58 -6.51
CA LEU A 446 5.87 -8.94 -7.74
C LEU A 446 5.33 -7.51 -7.88
N PHE A 447 4.08 -7.24 -7.49
CA PHE A 447 3.58 -5.87 -7.43
C PHE A 447 4.35 -5.01 -6.44
N SER A 448 4.75 -5.54 -5.30
CA SER A 448 5.58 -4.80 -4.34
C SER A 448 6.92 -4.39 -4.96
N ILE A 449 7.58 -5.31 -5.68
CA ILE A 449 8.86 -5.05 -6.35
C ILE A 449 8.67 -4.07 -7.51
N THR A 450 7.73 -4.35 -8.41
CA THR A 450 7.59 -3.57 -9.65
C THR A 450 7.09 -2.16 -9.38
N ALA A 451 6.24 -1.98 -8.36
CA ALA A 451 5.77 -0.67 -7.94
C ALA A 451 6.92 0.18 -7.37
N GLU A 452 7.70 -0.33 -6.42
CA GLU A 452 8.85 0.40 -5.88
C GLU A 452 9.93 0.65 -6.94
N LEU A 453 10.23 -0.35 -7.77
CA LEU A 453 11.21 -0.22 -8.83
C LEU A 453 10.69 0.57 -10.05
N SER A 454 9.42 0.98 -10.07
CA SER A 454 8.91 1.89 -11.12
C SER A 454 9.66 3.22 -11.16
N ILE A 455 10.26 3.61 -10.04
CA ILE A 455 11.17 4.74 -9.97
C ILE A 455 12.36 4.59 -10.93
N LEU A 456 12.81 3.37 -11.20
CA LEU A 456 13.87 3.10 -12.18
C LEU A 456 13.41 3.49 -13.59
N MET A 457 12.18 3.17 -13.97
CA MET A 457 11.60 3.58 -15.25
C MET A 457 11.53 5.10 -15.35
N TYR A 458 11.10 5.74 -14.25
CA TYR A 458 11.08 7.19 -14.14
C TYR A 458 12.49 7.79 -14.34
N LEU A 459 13.50 7.26 -13.68
CA LEU A 459 14.88 7.74 -13.79
C LEU A 459 15.46 7.56 -15.19
N ILE A 460 15.21 6.40 -15.83
CA ILE A 460 15.67 6.11 -17.19
C ILE A 460 15.03 7.07 -18.18
N VAL A 461 13.70 7.22 -18.13
CA VAL A 461 12.96 8.09 -19.06
C VAL A 461 13.32 9.56 -18.85
N TRP A 462 13.50 9.96 -17.58
CA TRP A 462 13.93 11.31 -17.26
C TRP A 462 15.33 11.62 -17.82
N ARG A 463 16.26 10.68 -17.67
CA ARG A 463 17.61 10.81 -18.23
C ARG A 463 17.57 10.91 -19.75
N TRP A 464 16.82 10.01 -20.39
CA TRP A 464 16.61 10.04 -21.83
C TRP A 464 16.00 11.39 -22.28
N LYS A 465 15.01 11.92 -21.58
CA LYS A 465 14.45 13.24 -21.85
C LYS A 465 15.50 14.35 -21.80
N LEU A 466 16.34 14.36 -20.77
CA LEU A 466 17.40 15.37 -20.62
C LEU A 466 18.45 15.28 -21.73
N ASP A 467 18.82 14.06 -22.11
CA ASP A 467 19.86 13.81 -23.11
C ASP A 467 19.32 14.03 -24.56
N THR A 468 18.04 13.84 -24.81
CA THR A 468 17.43 13.97 -26.16
C THR A 468 16.83 15.33 -26.43
N TRP A 469 16.63 16.16 -25.41
CA TRP A 469 16.11 17.51 -25.60
C TRP A 469 17.03 18.40 -26.45
N ASP A 470 18.34 18.13 -26.40
CA ASP A 470 19.36 18.80 -27.24
C ASP A 470 19.38 18.28 -28.69
N TRP A 471 18.66 17.21 -29.02
CA TRP A 471 18.67 16.62 -30.38
C TRP A 471 17.75 17.33 -31.38
N GLY A 472 17.22 18.52 -31.04
CA GLY A 472 16.50 19.36 -31.98
C GLY A 472 15.24 18.69 -32.61
N LEU A 473 14.61 17.75 -31.91
CA LEU A 473 13.29 17.25 -32.24
C LEU A 473 12.24 18.36 -32.01
N ASN A 474 12.51 19.52 -32.60
CA ASN A 474 11.63 20.68 -32.67
C ASN A 474 10.52 20.42 -33.69
N GLY A 475 9.88 19.26 -33.59
CA GLY A 475 8.61 19.02 -34.26
C GLY A 475 7.46 19.68 -33.51
N PRO A 476 6.27 19.82 -34.15
CA PRO A 476 5.09 20.44 -33.53
C PRO A 476 4.54 19.69 -32.31
N LEU A 477 5.08 18.54 -31.97
CA LEU A 477 4.75 17.78 -30.78
C LEU A 477 5.34 18.49 -29.56
N LYS A 478 4.48 19.05 -28.72
CA LYS A 478 4.88 19.73 -27.49
C LYS A 478 5.79 18.81 -26.68
N PRO A 479 7.00 19.24 -26.25
CA PRO A 479 8.00 18.38 -25.58
C PRO A 479 7.47 17.65 -24.33
N TYR A 480 6.42 18.19 -23.70
CA TYR A 480 5.76 17.65 -22.53
C TYR A 480 5.01 16.33 -22.79
N TRP A 481 4.47 16.16 -23.97
CA TRP A 481 3.66 15.06 -24.40
C TRP A 481 4.46 13.76 -24.52
N HIS A 482 5.57 13.78 -25.21
CA HIS A 482 6.45 12.61 -25.35
C HIS A 482 6.92 12.06 -24.02
N TYR A 483 7.14 12.91 -23.02
CA TYR A 483 7.57 12.46 -21.70
C TYR A 483 6.51 11.58 -21.02
N TRP A 484 5.28 12.06 -20.91
CA TRP A 484 4.20 11.31 -20.27
C TRP A 484 3.81 10.05 -21.04
N THR A 485 3.86 10.10 -22.37
CA THR A 485 3.65 8.96 -23.26
C THR A 485 4.68 7.87 -22.98
N VAL A 486 5.97 8.19 -23.05
CA VAL A 486 7.04 7.21 -22.81
C VAL A 486 7.01 6.70 -21.37
N MET A 487 6.77 7.58 -20.37
CA MET A 487 6.61 7.16 -18.99
C MET A 487 5.49 6.15 -18.82
N THR A 488 4.33 6.41 -19.41
CA THR A 488 3.17 5.52 -19.30
C THR A 488 3.41 4.19 -20.00
N LEU A 489 3.89 4.22 -21.23
CA LEU A 489 4.12 3.02 -22.05
C LEU A 489 5.28 2.14 -21.52
N THR A 490 6.17 2.69 -20.72
CA THR A 490 7.21 1.91 -20.03
C THR A 490 6.79 1.44 -18.65
N THR A 491 6.15 2.31 -17.86
CA THR A 491 5.79 2.02 -16.47
C THR A 491 4.61 1.06 -16.37
N ALA A 492 3.55 1.22 -17.16
CA ALA A 492 2.37 0.37 -17.06
C ALA A 492 2.67 -1.12 -17.38
N PRO A 493 3.38 -1.47 -18.48
CA PRO A 493 3.78 -2.86 -18.72
C PRO A 493 4.70 -3.42 -17.62
N TRP A 494 5.61 -2.60 -17.09
CA TRP A 494 6.50 -3.00 -16.00
C TRP A 494 5.72 -3.31 -14.74
N VAL A 495 4.89 -2.38 -14.28
CA VAL A 495 4.17 -2.48 -13.02
C VAL A 495 3.08 -3.56 -13.07
N PHE A 496 2.33 -3.66 -14.16
CA PHE A 496 1.20 -4.56 -14.29
C PHE A 496 1.52 -5.85 -15.04
N GLY A 497 2.33 -5.79 -16.09
CA GLY A 497 2.64 -6.97 -16.92
C GLY A 497 3.40 -8.04 -16.15
N ILE A 498 4.43 -7.67 -15.41
CA ILE A 498 5.24 -8.63 -14.64
C ILE A 498 4.42 -9.35 -13.56
N PRO A 499 3.65 -8.67 -12.69
CA PRO A 499 2.85 -9.37 -11.68
C PRO A 499 1.71 -10.22 -12.24
N LEU A 500 1.15 -9.85 -13.39
CA LEU A 500 0.07 -10.60 -14.01
C LEU A 500 0.56 -11.83 -14.76
N LEU A 501 1.63 -11.69 -15.55
CA LEU A 501 2.17 -12.74 -16.42
C LEU A 501 3.20 -13.61 -15.72
N GLY A 502 3.99 -13.07 -14.78
CA GLY A 502 5.04 -13.79 -14.08
C GLY A 502 4.59 -15.09 -13.43
N PRO A 503 3.50 -15.11 -12.63
CA PRO A 503 2.98 -16.34 -12.05
C PRO A 503 2.52 -17.39 -13.09
N LEU A 504 2.08 -16.95 -14.27
CA LEU A 504 1.69 -17.85 -15.37
C LEU A 504 2.91 -18.49 -16.03
N LEU A 505 3.96 -17.72 -16.26
CA LEU A 505 5.24 -18.19 -16.82
C LEU A 505 5.93 -19.15 -15.88
N LEU A 506 5.92 -18.89 -14.59
CA LEU A 506 6.46 -19.80 -13.57
C LEU A 506 5.72 -21.14 -13.56
N LYS A 507 4.39 -21.13 -13.67
CA LYS A 507 3.57 -22.33 -13.76
C LYS A 507 3.90 -23.13 -15.02
N TRP A 508 4.03 -22.49 -16.17
CA TRP A 508 4.37 -23.14 -17.45
C TRP A 508 5.75 -23.81 -17.42
N LYS A 509 6.75 -23.16 -16.85
CA LYS A 509 8.11 -23.69 -16.69
C LYS A 509 8.13 -24.93 -15.79
N ASN A 510 7.31 -24.96 -14.74
CA ASN A 510 7.26 -26.06 -13.77
C ASN A 510 6.38 -27.24 -14.24
N SER A 511 5.40 -27.03 -15.12
CA SER A 511 4.65 -28.12 -15.73
C SER A 511 5.50 -29.02 -16.63
N ARG A 512 6.66 -28.52 -17.09
CA ARG A 512 7.65 -29.28 -17.89
C ARG A 512 8.73 -29.97 -17.05
N LYS A 513 8.86 -29.65 -15.76
CA LYS A 513 9.77 -30.34 -14.82
C LYS A 513 8.96 -30.74 -13.60
N PHE A 514 8.63 -32.03 -13.52
CA PHE A 514 8.05 -32.66 -12.34
C PHE A 514 9.07 -32.58 -11.18
N ASN A 515 9.04 -31.46 -10.43
CA ASN A 515 9.61 -31.48 -9.09
C ASN A 515 8.97 -30.34 -8.26
N THR A 516 8.17 -30.74 -7.29
CA THR A 516 7.32 -29.86 -6.46
C THR A 516 8.07 -29.08 -5.38
N SER A 517 9.40 -29.08 -5.40
CA SER A 517 10.27 -28.49 -4.36
C SER A 517 10.71 -27.04 -4.61
N LEU A 518 10.24 -26.38 -5.68
CA LEU A 518 10.66 -25.01 -6.07
C LEU A 518 9.60 -23.92 -5.82
N TRP A 519 8.66 -24.16 -4.91
CA TRP A 519 7.63 -23.19 -4.55
C TRP A 519 7.90 -22.57 -3.19
N LEU A 520 8.96 -21.84 -3.17
CA LEU A 520 9.34 -20.66 -2.36
C LEU A 520 10.82 -20.40 -2.50
#